data_e7f3cc7e41b2927088632a59a752a760
#
_entry.id   e7f3cc7e41b2927088632a59a752a760
#
_cell.length_a   1.000
_cell.length_b   1.000
_cell.length_c   1.000
_cell.angle_alpha   90.00
_cell.angle_beta   90.00
_cell.angle_gamma   90.00
#
_symmetry.space_group_name_H-M   'P 1'
#
loop_
_entity.id
_entity.type
_entity.pdbx_description
1 polymer ?
#
loop_
_entity_poly.entity_id
_entity_poly.type
_entity_poly.pdbx_seq_one_letter_code
_entity_poly.pdbx_strand_id
1 'polypeptide(L)'
;MEIAAEMSPLGDRPVSRRRLWIGLVVSIALCLGAGGLGAALTTPEINGWYRTIAKPAWNPPDWIFGPVWSTLYVMMAIAAWLVWKPAGLRAAAAPLALFGVQLVLNMAWSWIFFLLHRPGWAFVEIVLLWGAIVATMVAFLKRSKVAGMLLVPYLAWVSFASVLNFTIWRLNA
;
A
#
# COMPACT_ATOMS: atom_id res chain seq x y z
N MET A 1 35.34 3.79 -48.01
CA MET A 1 35.33 2.42 -47.49
C MET A 1 35.47 2.54 -45.98
N GLU A 2 34.39 2.87 -45.38
CA GLU A 2 33.48 2.02 -44.61
C GLU A 2 34.15 1.43 -43.33
N ILE A 3 34.09 2.16 -42.22
CA ILE A 3 34.00 1.61 -40.88
C ILE A 3 32.95 2.43 -40.15
N ALA A 4 31.70 2.21 -40.49
CA ALA A 4 30.56 2.48 -39.61
C ALA A 4 30.39 1.23 -38.73
N ALA A 5 31.28 1.04 -37.77
CA ALA A 5 31.10 0.01 -36.75
C ALA A 5 30.05 0.50 -35.77
N GLU A 6 28.84 0.06 -36.02
CA GLU A 6 27.89 -0.56 -35.10
C GLU A 6 28.08 -0.18 -33.61
N MET A 7 27.70 1.05 -33.28
CA MET A 7 27.36 1.41 -31.91
C MET A 7 25.99 0.81 -31.59
N SER A 8 25.98 -0.46 -31.20
CA SER A 8 24.83 -1.10 -30.59
C SER A 8 24.46 -0.29 -29.33
N PRO A 9 23.20 0.22 -29.19
CA PRO A 9 22.83 0.98 -28.03
C PRO A 9 22.89 0.07 -26.79
N LEU A 10 23.77 0.44 -25.84
CA LEU A 10 23.85 -0.14 -24.52
C LEU A 10 22.56 0.11 -23.74
N GLY A 11 21.52 -0.71 -23.95
CA GLY A 11 20.31 -0.36 -23.24
C GLY A 11 19.14 -1.28 -23.26
N ASP A 12 19.19 -2.58 -23.46
CA ASP A 12 18.01 -3.40 -23.09
C ASP A 12 18.41 -4.87 -22.95
N ARG A 13 19.28 -5.17 -21.99
CA ARG A 13 19.40 -6.57 -21.57
C ARG A 13 18.14 -6.91 -20.77
N PRO A 14 17.32 -7.87 -21.21
CA PRO A 14 16.14 -8.26 -20.48
C PRO A 14 16.51 -8.68 -19.06
N VAL A 15 15.76 -8.19 -18.09
CA VAL A 15 15.97 -8.50 -16.67
C VAL A 15 15.97 -10.02 -16.49
N SER A 16 17.03 -10.59 -15.94
CA SER A 16 17.15 -12.04 -15.82
C SER A 16 16.00 -12.64 -14.99
N ARG A 17 15.56 -13.84 -15.36
CA ARG A 17 14.45 -14.55 -14.68
C ARG A 17 14.66 -14.63 -13.17
N ARG A 18 15.91 -14.88 -12.73
CA ARG A 18 16.29 -14.89 -11.31
C ARG A 18 16.04 -13.55 -10.62
N ARG A 19 16.40 -12.43 -11.26
CA ARG A 19 16.16 -11.08 -10.70
C ARG A 19 14.67 -10.77 -10.58
N LEU A 20 13.85 -11.23 -11.52
CA LEU A 20 12.40 -11.04 -11.47
C LEU A 20 11.79 -11.77 -10.26
N TRP A 21 12.17 -13.02 -10.00
CA TRP A 21 11.70 -13.78 -8.85
C TRP A 21 12.17 -13.20 -7.52
N ILE A 22 13.45 -12.83 -7.43
CA ILE A 22 13.98 -12.16 -6.24
C ILE A 22 13.21 -10.88 -5.96
N GLY A 23 12.94 -10.08 -6.98
CA GLY A 23 12.20 -8.84 -6.81
C GLY A 23 10.74 -9.04 -6.39
N LEU A 24 10.06 -10.09 -6.87
CA LEU A 24 8.72 -10.43 -6.38
C LEU A 24 8.76 -10.81 -4.90
N VAL A 25 9.67 -11.69 -4.51
CA VAL A 25 9.83 -12.11 -3.10
C VAL A 25 10.16 -10.93 -2.20
N VAL A 26 11.07 -10.05 -2.62
CA VAL A 26 11.42 -8.82 -1.87
C VAL A 26 10.22 -7.89 -1.76
N SER A 27 9.45 -7.68 -2.84
CA SER A 27 8.24 -6.84 -2.80
C SER A 27 7.21 -7.40 -1.83
N ILE A 28 6.98 -8.72 -1.84
CA ILE A 28 6.05 -9.39 -0.91
C ILE A 28 6.57 -9.26 0.53
N ALA A 29 7.85 -9.52 0.77
CA ALA A 29 8.45 -9.43 2.10
C ALA A 29 8.36 -8.01 2.69
N LEU A 30 8.61 -6.98 1.88
CA LEU A 30 8.49 -5.57 2.29
C LEU A 30 7.05 -5.20 2.63
N CYS A 31 6.08 -5.56 1.78
CA CYS A 31 4.68 -5.24 2.02
C CYS A 31 4.11 -6.00 3.22
N LEU A 32 4.36 -7.30 3.33
CA LEU A 32 3.93 -8.09 4.49
C LEU A 32 4.66 -7.68 5.76
N GLY A 33 5.93 -7.28 5.67
CA GLY A 33 6.68 -6.71 6.80
C GLY A 33 6.06 -5.42 7.32
N ALA A 34 5.68 -4.50 6.43
CA ALA A 34 4.95 -3.29 6.79
C ALA A 34 3.59 -3.62 7.44
N GLY A 35 2.85 -4.59 6.86
CA GLY A 35 1.59 -5.08 7.42
C GLY A 35 1.77 -5.75 8.79
N GLY A 36 2.81 -6.55 8.96
CA GLY A 36 3.15 -7.20 10.23
C GLY A 36 3.51 -6.21 11.34
N LEU A 37 4.26 -5.15 11.00
CA LEU A 37 4.54 -4.05 11.93
C LEU A 37 3.25 -3.33 12.34
N GLY A 38 2.39 -2.99 11.37
CA GLY A 38 1.08 -2.42 11.66
C GLY A 38 0.24 -3.33 12.57
N ALA A 39 0.17 -4.62 12.28
CA ALA A 39 -0.55 -5.59 13.08
C ALA A 39 0.01 -5.73 14.52
N ALA A 40 1.33 -5.75 14.68
CA ALA A 40 1.97 -5.79 15.99
C ALA A 40 1.64 -4.58 16.86
N LEU A 41 1.50 -3.40 16.25
CA LEU A 41 1.10 -2.18 16.95
C LEU A 41 -0.40 -2.14 17.25
N THR A 42 -1.25 -2.68 16.37
CA THR A 42 -2.71 -2.54 16.49
C THR A 42 -3.37 -3.66 17.28
N THR A 43 -2.84 -4.88 17.26
CA THR A 43 -3.47 -6.04 17.91
C THR A 43 -3.69 -5.88 19.42
N PRO A 44 -2.73 -5.36 20.21
CA PRO A 44 -2.96 -5.08 21.62
C PRO A 44 -4.10 -4.08 21.85
N GLU A 45 -4.15 -3.03 21.01
CA GLU A 45 -5.12 -1.95 21.13
C GLU A 45 -6.53 -2.38 20.67
N ILE A 46 -6.65 -3.31 19.72
CA ILE A 46 -7.94 -3.91 19.36
C ILE A 46 -8.56 -4.60 20.56
N ASN A 47 -7.78 -5.31 21.36
CA ASN A 47 -8.24 -5.99 22.56
C ASN A 47 -8.35 -5.07 23.81
N GLY A 48 -7.69 -3.91 23.76
CA GLY A 48 -7.67 -2.89 24.79
C GLY A 48 -8.62 -1.72 24.48
N TRP A 49 -8.02 -0.56 24.17
CA TRP A 49 -8.72 0.71 23.96
C TRP A 49 -9.85 0.64 22.93
N TYR A 50 -9.64 -0.04 21.78
CA TYR A 50 -10.65 -0.11 20.72
C TYR A 50 -11.96 -0.79 21.18
N ARG A 51 -11.92 -1.69 22.17
CA ARG A 51 -13.12 -2.29 22.76
C ARG A 51 -13.92 -1.30 23.63
N THR A 52 -13.28 -0.28 24.17
CA THR A 52 -13.91 0.67 25.10
C THR A 52 -14.64 1.81 24.41
N ILE A 53 -14.28 2.11 23.16
CA ILE A 53 -14.85 3.22 22.40
C ILE A 53 -16.19 2.85 21.74
N ALA A 54 -17.06 3.87 21.55
CA ALA A 54 -18.30 3.73 20.80
C ALA A 54 -18.03 3.46 19.32
N LYS A 55 -18.71 2.47 18.75
CA LYS A 55 -18.59 2.06 17.35
C LYS A 55 -19.97 1.98 16.70
N PRO A 56 -20.09 2.24 15.37
CA PRO A 56 -21.36 2.06 14.68
C PRO A 56 -21.78 0.59 14.63
N ALA A 57 -23.09 0.31 14.52
CA ALA A 57 -23.61 -1.05 14.46
C ALA A 57 -23.08 -1.87 13.25
N TRP A 58 -22.63 -1.18 12.21
CA TRP A 58 -22.05 -1.80 11.01
C TRP A 58 -20.51 -1.97 11.09
N ASN A 59 -19.90 -1.77 12.29
CA ASN A 59 -18.46 -2.05 12.48
C ASN A 59 -18.16 -3.52 12.16
N PRO A 60 -17.19 -3.82 11.29
CA PRO A 60 -16.84 -5.19 10.97
C PRO A 60 -16.33 -5.95 12.21
N PRO A 61 -16.56 -7.27 12.28
CA PRO A 61 -15.92 -8.10 13.30
C PRO A 61 -14.39 -8.02 13.20
N ASP A 62 -13.70 -7.99 14.35
CA ASP A 62 -12.25 -7.76 14.44
C ASP A 62 -11.41 -8.77 13.63
N TRP A 63 -11.88 -10.03 13.50
CA TRP A 63 -11.18 -11.06 12.75
C TRP A 63 -11.06 -10.80 11.25
N ILE A 64 -11.93 -9.94 10.67
CA ILE A 64 -11.91 -9.62 9.23
C ILE A 64 -10.66 -8.82 8.85
N PHE A 65 -10.17 -7.97 9.75
CA PHE A 65 -9.05 -7.08 9.44
C PHE A 65 -7.79 -7.83 9.04
N GLY A 66 -7.42 -8.92 9.72
CA GLY A 66 -6.24 -9.71 9.42
C GLY A 66 -6.21 -10.26 7.98
N PRO A 67 -7.18 -11.08 7.57
CA PRO A 67 -7.25 -11.62 6.21
C PRO A 67 -7.34 -10.56 5.13
N VAL A 68 -8.12 -9.48 5.33
CA VAL A 68 -8.25 -8.40 4.35
C VAL A 68 -6.91 -7.69 4.15
N TRP A 69 -6.25 -7.24 5.22
CA TRP A 69 -4.98 -6.54 5.10
C TRP A 69 -3.88 -7.44 4.51
N SER A 70 -3.80 -8.71 4.90
CA SER A 70 -2.84 -9.65 4.32
C SER A 70 -3.02 -9.79 2.81
N THR A 71 -4.27 -9.92 2.35
CA THR A 71 -4.58 -9.99 0.92
C THR A 71 -4.20 -8.69 0.21
N LEU A 72 -4.55 -7.53 0.77
CA LEU A 72 -4.24 -6.23 0.19
C LEU A 72 -2.73 -6.01 0.08
N TYR A 73 -1.93 -6.35 1.10
CA TYR A 73 -0.48 -6.22 1.04
C TYR A 73 0.16 -7.12 -0.03
N VAL A 74 -0.35 -8.34 -0.23
CA VAL A 74 0.09 -9.21 -1.33
C VAL A 74 -0.26 -8.61 -2.69
N MET A 75 -1.48 -8.09 -2.86
CA MET A 75 -1.90 -7.43 -4.10
C MET A 75 -1.05 -6.19 -4.40
N MET A 76 -0.77 -5.35 -3.40
CA MET A 76 0.11 -4.19 -3.51
C MET A 76 1.53 -4.60 -3.92
N ALA A 77 2.08 -5.66 -3.34
CA ALA A 77 3.41 -6.18 -3.66
C ALA A 77 3.50 -6.65 -5.12
N ILE A 78 2.49 -7.38 -5.59
CA ILE A 78 2.40 -7.83 -6.98
C ILE A 78 2.26 -6.63 -7.92
N ALA A 79 1.44 -5.63 -7.55
CA ALA A 79 1.28 -4.40 -8.33
C ALA A 79 2.61 -3.65 -8.49
N ALA A 80 3.35 -3.44 -7.41
CA ALA A 80 4.66 -2.80 -7.43
C ALA A 80 5.66 -3.59 -8.30
N TRP A 81 5.68 -4.91 -8.18
CA TRP A 81 6.51 -5.78 -9.01
C TRP A 81 6.19 -5.66 -10.51
N LEU A 82 4.91 -5.64 -10.88
CA LEU A 82 4.48 -5.49 -12.27
C LEU A 82 4.90 -4.15 -12.89
N VAL A 83 5.06 -3.10 -12.08
CA VAL A 83 5.46 -1.77 -12.53
C VAL A 83 6.95 -1.70 -12.86
N TRP A 84 7.82 -2.31 -12.06
CA TRP A 84 9.26 -2.25 -12.31
C TRP A 84 9.79 -3.40 -13.18
N LYS A 85 9.07 -4.53 -13.25
CA LYS A 85 9.46 -5.71 -14.02
C LYS A 85 9.88 -5.43 -15.47
N PRO A 86 9.14 -4.62 -16.29
CA PRO A 86 9.46 -4.44 -17.70
C PRO A 86 10.68 -3.54 -17.96
N ALA A 87 10.87 -2.49 -17.16
CA ALA A 87 11.84 -1.43 -17.47
C ALA A 87 12.89 -1.19 -16.35
N GLY A 88 12.84 -2.00 -15.28
CA GLY A 88 13.75 -1.91 -14.14
C GLY A 88 13.41 -0.80 -13.14
N LEU A 89 14.13 -0.81 -12.00
CA LEU A 89 13.84 0.08 -10.86
C LEU A 89 14.03 1.57 -11.19
N ARG A 90 15.05 1.93 -11.99
CA ARG A 90 15.31 3.34 -12.32
C ARG A 90 14.16 3.96 -13.11
N ALA A 91 13.67 3.25 -14.11
CA ALA A 91 12.54 3.72 -14.93
C ALA A 91 11.22 3.76 -14.14
N ALA A 92 11.09 2.92 -13.11
CA ALA A 92 9.92 2.86 -12.24
C ALA A 92 10.05 3.71 -10.95
N ALA A 93 11.14 4.49 -10.79
CA ALA A 93 11.44 5.17 -9.53
C ALA A 93 10.31 6.09 -9.04
N ALA A 94 9.75 6.93 -9.91
CA ALA A 94 8.69 7.86 -9.52
C ALA A 94 7.40 7.15 -9.07
N PRO A 95 6.81 6.20 -9.82
CA PRO A 95 5.65 5.45 -9.34
C PRO A 95 5.94 4.62 -8.08
N LEU A 96 7.15 4.05 -7.93
CA LEU A 96 7.53 3.33 -6.71
C LEU A 96 7.77 4.26 -5.52
N ALA A 97 8.21 5.50 -5.73
CA ALA A 97 8.29 6.51 -4.66
C ALA A 97 6.89 6.87 -4.14
N LEU A 98 5.90 7.09 -5.02
CA LEU A 98 4.50 7.28 -4.63
C LEU A 98 3.97 6.08 -3.85
N PHE A 99 4.29 4.87 -4.31
CA PHE A 99 3.96 3.63 -3.60
C PHE A 99 4.60 3.57 -2.20
N GLY A 100 5.84 3.99 -2.05
CA GLY A 100 6.53 4.10 -0.75
C GLY A 100 5.85 5.10 0.18
N VAL A 101 5.48 6.28 -0.35
CA VAL A 101 4.77 7.31 0.42
C VAL A 101 3.45 6.78 0.98
N GLN A 102 2.61 6.15 0.15
CA GLN A 102 1.33 5.62 0.62
C GLN A 102 1.51 4.46 1.62
N LEU A 103 2.60 3.66 1.53
CA LEU A 103 2.90 2.63 2.53
C LEU A 103 3.26 3.24 3.88
N VAL A 104 4.05 4.31 3.88
CA VAL A 104 4.39 5.06 5.11
C VAL A 104 3.15 5.68 5.73
N LEU A 105 2.29 6.32 4.93
CA LEU A 105 1.02 6.88 5.40
C LEU A 105 0.12 5.79 5.98
N ASN A 106 0.01 4.63 5.34
CA ASN A 106 -0.77 3.51 5.85
C ASN A 106 -0.30 3.04 7.26
N MET A 107 0.99 3.02 7.50
CA MET A 107 1.56 2.71 8.82
C MET A 107 1.29 3.86 9.82
N ALA A 108 1.42 5.10 9.37
CA ALA A 108 1.17 6.29 10.20
C ALA A 108 -0.28 6.34 10.68
N TRP A 109 -1.25 5.98 9.82
CA TRP A 109 -2.65 5.89 10.21
C TRP A 109 -2.86 4.92 11.38
N SER A 110 -2.28 3.72 11.30
CA SER A 110 -2.37 2.74 12.38
C SER A 110 -1.80 3.27 13.69
N TRP A 111 -0.68 3.98 13.63
CA TRP A 111 -0.08 4.62 14.79
C TRP A 111 -1.00 5.71 15.39
N ILE A 112 -1.47 6.64 14.56
CA ILE A 112 -2.27 7.78 15.04
C ILE A 112 -3.60 7.29 15.62
N PHE A 113 -4.24 6.32 14.96
CA PHE A 113 -5.54 5.81 15.39
C PHE A 113 -5.42 4.95 16.66
N PHE A 114 -4.56 3.93 16.64
CA PHE A 114 -4.51 2.92 17.70
C PHE A 114 -3.55 3.26 18.84
N LEU A 115 -2.35 3.82 18.58
CA LEU A 115 -1.40 4.10 19.65
C LEU A 115 -1.60 5.47 20.29
N LEU A 116 -1.86 6.49 19.47
CA LEU A 116 -2.08 7.84 19.99
C LEU A 116 -3.53 8.08 20.43
N HIS A 117 -4.45 7.16 20.12
CA HIS A 117 -5.88 7.25 20.42
C HIS A 117 -6.47 8.59 19.92
N ARG A 118 -6.11 9.01 18.71
CA ARG A 118 -6.52 10.29 18.11
C ARG A 118 -7.31 10.08 16.81
N PRO A 119 -8.56 9.59 16.88
CA PRO A 119 -9.36 9.29 15.68
C PRO A 119 -9.60 10.51 14.78
N GLY A 120 -9.66 11.73 15.32
CA GLY A 120 -9.79 12.94 14.50
C GLY A 120 -8.55 13.24 13.66
N TRP A 121 -7.34 13.10 14.22
CA TRP A 121 -6.09 13.24 13.46
C TRP A 121 -5.87 12.08 12.50
N ALA A 122 -6.27 10.86 12.88
CA ALA A 122 -6.26 9.71 11.99
C ALA A 122 -7.20 9.90 10.80
N PHE A 123 -8.33 10.64 10.98
CA PHE A 123 -9.22 10.96 9.86
C PHE A 123 -8.55 11.93 8.86
N VAL A 124 -7.83 12.95 9.33
CA VAL A 124 -7.06 13.84 8.44
C VAL A 124 -6.02 13.05 7.66
N GLU A 125 -5.30 12.17 8.36
CA GLU A 125 -4.24 11.35 7.77
C GLU A 125 -4.77 10.37 6.72
N ILE A 126 -5.90 9.66 6.99
CA ILE A 126 -6.45 8.69 6.05
C ILE A 126 -6.97 9.35 4.75
N VAL A 127 -7.36 10.62 4.79
CA VAL A 127 -7.70 11.40 3.59
C VAL A 127 -6.45 11.63 2.73
N LEU A 128 -5.30 11.94 3.37
CA LEU A 128 -4.02 12.07 2.68
C LEU A 128 -3.57 10.72 2.09
N LEU A 129 -3.70 9.65 2.86
CA LEU A 129 -3.45 8.29 2.42
C LEU A 129 -4.30 7.93 1.20
N TRP A 130 -5.60 8.22 1.25
CA TRP A 130 -6.53 7.97 0.14
C TRP A 130 -6.06 8.69 -1.14
N GLY A 131 -5.70 9.96 -1.04
CA GLY A 131 -5.14 10.72 -2.16
C GLY A 131 -3.83 10.12 -2.69
N ALA A 132 -2.93 9.67 -1.81
CA ALA A 132 -1.68 9.01 -2.19
C ALA A 132 -1.93 7.66 -2.89
N ILE A 133 -2.94 6.89 -2.47
CA ILE A 133 -3.36 5.65 -3.15
C ILE A 133 -3.86 5.95 -4.55
N VAL A 134 -4.73 6.96 -4.72
CA VAL A 134 -5.23 7.38 -6.04
C VAL A 134 -4.07 7.80 -6.95
N ALA A 135 -3.14 8.63 -6.46
CA ALA A 135 -1.98 9.05 -7.22
C ALA A 135 -1.10 7.86 -7.64
N THR A 136 -0.86 6.91 -6.72
CA THR A 136 -0.12 5.68 -6.99
C THR A 136 -0.85 4.82 -8.03
N MET A 137 -2.16 4.64 -7.90
CA MET A 137 -2.98 3.87 -8.83
C MET A 137 -2.92 4.46 -10.24
N VAL A 138 -3.07 5.77 -10.39
CA VAL A 138 -2.95 6.47 -11.68
C VAL A 138 -1.55 6.29 -12.29
N ALA A 139 -0.49 6.43 -11.47
CA ALA A 139 0.88 6.22 -11.93
C ALA A 139 1.12 4.76 -12.37
N PHE A 140 0.54 3.78 -11.66
CA PHE A 140 0.64 2.37 -12.00
C PHE A 140 -0.16 2.01 -13.25
N LEU A 141 -1.38 2.56 -13.43
CA LEU A 141 -2.19 2.37 -14.64
C LEU A 141 -1.46 2.81 -15.91
N LYS A 142 -0.66 3.88 -15.85
CA LYS A 142 0.17 4.37 -16.97
C LYS A 142 1.29 3.38 -17.36
N ARG A 143 1.66 2.46 -16.46
CA ARG A 143 2.71 1.45 -16.68
C ARG A 143 2.15 0.07 -16.97
N SER A 144 1.11 -0.32 -16.25
CA SER A 144 0.44 -1.62 -16.36
C SER A 144 -1.00 -1.50 -15.87
N LYS A 145 -1.96 -1.78 -16.76
CA LYS A 145 -3.38 -1.80 -16.38
C LYS A 145 -3.65 -2.76 -15.22
N VAL A 146 -3.01 -3.95 -15.26
CA VAL A 146 -3.16 -4.96 -14.20
C VAL A 146 -2.63 -4.43 -12.86
N ALA A 147 -1.46 -3.76 -12.86
CA ALA A 147 -0.90 -3.21 -11.63
C ALA A 147 -1.81 -2.14 -11.00
N GLY A 148 -2.38 -1.24 -11.81
CA GLY A 148 -3.33 -0.26 -11.31
C GLY A 148 -4.63 -0.87 -10.80
N MET A 149 -5.18 -1.88 -11.50
CA MET A 149 -6.39 -2.58 -11.08
C MET A 149 -6.23 -3.37 -9.78
N LEU A 150 -5.03 -3.88 -9.50
CA LEU A 150 -4.72 -4.54 -8.23
C LEU A 150 -4.80 -3.60 -7.01
N LEU A 151 -4.76 -2.28 -7.21
CA LEU A 151 -4.93 -1.31 -6.13
C LEU A 151 -6.39 -0.90 -5.89
N VAL A 152 -7.34 -1.30 -6.76
CA VAL A 152 -8.75 -0.96 -6.60
C VAL A 152 -9.36 -1.52 -5.32
N PRO A 153 -9.15 -2.81 -4.94
CA PRO A 153 -9.65 -3.32 -3.66
C PRO A 153 -9.07 -2.59 -2.46
N TYR A 154 -7.79 -2.18 -2.53
CA TYR A 154 -7.17 -1.39 -1.49
C TYR A 154 -7.80 0.00 -1.35
N LEU A 155 -8.02 0.70 -2.46
CA LEU A 155 -8.73 1.99 -2.45
C LEU A 155 -10.15 1.86 -1.89
N ALA A 156 -10.89 0.81 -2.28
CA ALA A 156 -12.22 0.54 -1.77
C ALA A 156 -12.21 0.28 -0.25
N TRP A 157 -11.24 -0.51 0.25
CA TRP A 157 -11.10 -0.76 1.68
C TRP A 157 -10.75 0.50 2.47
N VAL A 158 -9.82 1.33 1.98
CA VAL A 158 -9.46 2.60 2.64
C VAL A 158 -10.61 3.60 2.57
N SER A 159 -11.41 3.62 1.50
CA SER A 159 -12.64 4.43 1.45
C SER A 159 -13.64 4.03 2.54
N PHE A 160 -13.89 2.73 2.70
CA PHE A 160 -14.69 2.20 3.79
C PHE A 160 -14.11 2.56 5.16
N ALA A 161 -12.80 2.35 5.36
CA ALA A 161 -12.10 2.67 6.60
C ALA A 161 -12.16 4.17 6.94
N SER A 162 -12.14 5.04 5.93
CA SER A 162 -12.28 6.49 6.12
C SER A 162 -13.65 6.86 6.68
N VAL A 163 -14.73 6.25 6.16
CA VAL A 163 -16.10 6.45 6.67
C VAL A 163 -16.23 5.91 8.09
N LEU A 164 -15.64 4.73 8.35
CA LEU A 164 -15.63 4.12 9.68
C LEU A 164 -14.86 5.00 10.68
N ASN A 165 -13.65 5.47 10.33
CA ASN A 165 -12.85 6.34 11.16
C ASN A 165 -13.59 7.66 11.50
N PHE A 166 -14.19 8.29 10.49
CA PHE A 166 -15.01 9.50 10.71
C PHE A 166 -16.15 9.25 11.69
N THR A 167 -16.89 8.14 11.49
CA THR A 167 -18.01 7.78 12.36
C THR A 167 -17.56 7.54 13.79
N ILE A 168 -16.48 6.77 13.98
CA ILE A 168 -15.90 6.53 15.32
C ILE A 168 -15.46 7.85 15.96
N TRP A 169 -14.79 8.72 15.20
CA TRP A 169 -14.42 10.04 15.71
C TRP A 169 -15.63 10.83 16.20
N ARG A 170 -16.71 10.89 15.41
CA ARG A 170 -17.93 11.63 15.76
C ARG A 170 -18.67 11.05 16.97
N LEU A 171 -18.59 9.74 17.17
CA LEU A 171 -19.22 9.07 18.32
C LEU A 171 -18.44 9.24 19.63
N ASN A 172 -17.15 9.63 19.57
CA ASN A 172 -16.25 9.73 20.73
C ASN A 172 -15.62 11.14 20.89
N ALA A 173 -16.11 12.14 20.16
CA ALA A 173 -15.65 13.52 20.22
C ALA A 173 -16.35 14.32 21.33
#